data_7f89c784bc8d262284c80daa3c2accb2
#
_entry.id   7f89c784bc8d262284c80daa3c2accb2
#
_cell.length_a   1.000
_cell.length_b   1.000
_cell.length_c   1.000
_cell.angle_alpha   90.00
_cell.angle_beta   90.00
_cell.angle_gamma   90.00
#
_symmetry.space_group_name_H-M   'P 1'
#
loop_
_entity.id
_entity.type
_entity.pdbx_description
1 polymer ?
#
loop_
_entity_poly.entity_id
_entity_poly.type
_entity_poly.pdbx_seq_one_letter_code
_entity_poly.pdbx_strand_id
1 'polypeptide(L)'
;KKLLNFRLNSDAINKGAFYDLMWVNPWHSNFDPQYVYAFLRYHEEERLLIVINFNRNESRYCEVKIAEDALDYMNMKLSTDNRQQTTDDNNLHISHKVAVDVFSGENIEYDLNEVGTRGIALNLEPCGIKILKL
;
A
#
# COMPACT_ATOMS: atom_id res chain seq x y z
N LYS A 1 -4.79 -21.21 -4.17
CA LYS A 1 -4.14 -21.93 -3.06
C LYS A 1 -3.26 -21.01 -2.23
N LYS A 2 -2.37 -20.23 -2.85
CA LYS A 2 -1.51 -19.28 -2.13
C LYS A 2 -2.34 -18.23 -1.39
N LEU A 3 -3.39 -17.71 -2.02
CA LEU A 3 -4.27 -16.73 -1.41
C LEU A 3 -4.99 -17.31 -0.19
N LEU A 4 -5.50 -18.51 -0.29
CA LEU A 4 -6.18 -19.18 0.81
C LEU A 4 -5.23 -19.42 1.99
N ASN A 5 -4.02 -19.91 1.70
CA ASN A 5 -3.02 -20.14 2.74
C ASN A 5 -2.62 -18.82 3.43
N PHE A 6 -2.45 -17.76 2.66
CA PHE A 6 -2.15 -16.46 3.22
C PHE A 6 -3.28 -15.97 4.12
N ARG A 7 -4.53 -16.10 3.66
CA ARG A 7 -5.70 -15.71 4.43
C ARG A 7 -5.78 -16.42 5.78
N LEU A 8 -5.48 -17.72 5.80
CA LEU A 8 -5.55 -18.51 7.03
C LEU A 8 -4.50 -18.08 8.07
N ASN A 9 -3.38 -17.50 7.62
CA ASN A 9 -2.26 -17.19 8.49
C ASN A 9 -2.09 -15.67 8.75
N SER A 10 -2.94 -14.83 8.19
CA SER A 10 -2.82 -13.38 8.34
C SER A 10 -3.79 -12.85 9.38
N ASP A 11 -3.27 -12.29 10.44
CA ASP A 11 -4.08 -11.60 11.45
C ASP A 11 -4.73 -10.34 10.89
N ALA A 12 -4.04 -9.62 10.01
CA ALA A 12 -4.61 -8.43 9.38
C ALA A 12 -5.86 -8.77 8.57
N ILE A 13 -5.86 -9.90 7.88
CA ILE A 13 -7.03 -10.36 7.12
C ILE A 13 -8.15 -10.85 8.05
N ASN A 14 -7.79 -11.63 9.07
CA ASN A 14 -8.78 -12.32 9.90
C ASN A 14 -9.34 -11.45 11.03
N LYS A 15 -8.53 -10.56 11.58
CA LYS A 15 -8.87 -9.76 12.76
C LYS A 15 -8.71 -8.27 12.53
N GLY A 16 -8.09 -7.87 11.43
CA GLY A 16 -7.65 -6.52 11.22
C GLY A 16 -8.75 -5.53 10.88
N ALA A 17 -8.41 -4.26 11.02
CA ALA A 17 -9.25 -3.16 10.58
C ALA A 17 -9.16 -3.00 9.06
N PHE A 18 -10.21 -2.44 8.49
CA PHE A 18 -10.34 -2.16 7.06
C PHE A 18 -10.32 -0.64 6.84
N TYR A 19 -9.58 -0.21 5.80
CA TYR A 19 -9.58 1.20 5.38
C TYR A 19 -9.70 1.26 3.86
N ASP A 20 -10.77 1.91 3.38
CA ASP A 20 -11.04 2.08 1.96
C ASP A 20 -10.16 3.20 1.39
N LEU A 21 -9.42 2.92 0.32
CA LEU A 21 -8.56 3.91 -0.33
C LEU A 21 -9.19 4.50 -1.59
N MET A 22 -10.41 4.12 -1.94
CA MET A 22 -11.01 4.61 -3.19
C MET A 22 -11.31 6.11 -3.16
N TRP A 23 -11.62 6.65 -1.99
CA TRP A 23 -11.92 8.08 -1.89
C TRP A 23 -10.71 8.99 -2.10
N VAL A 24 -9.47 8.50 -1.81
CA VAL A 24 -8.23 9.26 -2.07
C VAL A 24 -7.64 8.95 -3.43
N ASN A 25 -8.22 8.01 -4.17
CA ASN A 25 -7.76 7.59 -5.48
C ASN A 25 -8.87 7.80 -6.52
N PRO A 26 -9.30 9.06 -6.76
CA PRO A 26 -10.25 9.34 -7.85
C PRO A 26 -9.58 9.07 -9.19
N TRP A 27 -10.38 8.99 -10.24
CA TRP A 27 -9.86 8.74 -11.56
C TRP A 27 -8.76 9.74 -11.95
N HIS A 28 -7.66 9.22 -12.44
CA HIS A 28 -6.59 9.98 -13.09
C HIS A 28 -5.83 9.04 -14.02
N SER A 29 -4.84 9.56 -14.76
CA SER A 29 -4.12 8.78 -15.75
C SER A 29 -3.45 7.52 -15.19
N ASN A 30 -3.11 7.52 -13.92
CA ASN A 30 -2.41 6.42 -13.25
C ASN A 30 -3.28 5.63 -12.27
N PHE A 31 -4.58 5.89 -12.24
CA PHE A 31 -5.53 5.13 -11.43
C PHE A 31 -6.93 5.20 -12.03
N ASP A 32 -7.47 4.05 -12.40
CA ASP A 32 -8.81 3.95 -12.97
C ASP A 32 -9.72 3.18 -12.02
N PRO A 33 -10.58 3.87 -11.26
CA PRO A 33 -11.45 3.22 -10.27
C PRO A 33 -12.52 2.31 -10.85
N GLN A 34 -12.73 2.33 -12.18
CA GLN A 34 -13.63 1.37 -12.82
C GLN A 34 -13.08 -0.04 -12.80
N TYR A 35 -11.75 -0.18 -12.80
CA TYR A 35 -11.09 -1.49 -12.89
C TYR A 35 -10.20 -1.81 -11.71
N VAL A 36 -9.77 -0.80 -10.95
CA VAL A 36 -8.85 -1.01 -9.84
C VAL A 36 -9.52 -0.69 -8.53
N TYR A 37 -9.40 -1.60 -7.58
CA TYR A 37 -9.87 -1.40 -6.22
C TYR A 37 -8.70 -1.54 -5.25
N ALA A 38 -8.57 -0.59 -4.34
CA ALA A 38 -7.48 -0.56 -3.37
C ALA A 38 -8.00 -0.33 -1.97
N PHE A 39 -7.48 -1.09 -1.02
CA PHE A 39 -7.84 -0.93 0.39
C PHE A 39 -6.73 -1.44 1.29
N LEU A 40 -6.81 -1.07 2.55
CA LEU A 40 -5.86 -1.49 3.58
C LEU A 40 -6.53 -2.45 4.57
N ARG A 41 -5.76 -3.42 5.02
CA ARG A 41 -6.08 -4.25 6.17
C ARG A 41 -4.89 -4.19 7.12
N TYR A 42 -5.13 -3.97 8.39
CA TYR A 42 -4.03 -3.86 9.35
C TYR A 42 -4.44 -4.38 10.71
N HIS A 43 -3.48 -4.99 11.39
CA HIS A 43 -3.62 -5.49 12.76
C HIS A 43 -2.23 -5.45 13.40
N GLU A 44 -2.09 -4.60 14.42
CA GLU A 44 -0.80 -4.41 15.11
C GLU A 44 0.31 -4.04 14.12
N GLU A 45 1.32 -4.91 14.01
CA GLU A 45 2.48 -4.68 13.13
C GLU A 45 2.25 -5.13 11.69
N GLU A 46 1.20 -5.90 11.43
CA GLU A 46 0.88 -6.35 10.08
C GLU A 46 0.04 -5.32 9.35
N ARG A 47 0.58 -4.77 8.28
CA ARG A 47 -0.06 -3.73 7.47
C ARG A 47 -0.05 -4.17 6.03
N LEU A 48 -1.23 -4.33 5.45
CA LEU A 48 -1.39 -4.84 4.10
C LEU A 48 -2.09 -3.82 3.22
N LEU A 49 -1.48 -3.56 2.06
CA LEU A 49 -2.13 -2.86 0.96
C LEU A 49 -2.57 -3.91 -0.04
N ILE A 50 -3.87 -3.97 -0.31
CA ILE A 50 -4.45 -4.92 -1.24
C ILE A 50 -4.99 -4.16 -2.44
N VAL A 51 -4.53 -4.54 -3.63
CA VAL A 51 -4.91 -3.87 -4.89
C VAL A 51 -5.34 -4.92 -5.90
N ILE A 52 -6.52 -4.72 -6.48
CA ILE A 52 -7.14 -5.69 -7.38
C ILE A 52 -7.42 -5.03 -8.72
N ASN A 53 -7.03 -5.72 -9.80
CA ASN A 53 -7.37 -5.32 -11.16
C ASN A 53 -8.51 -6.22 -11.66
N PHE A 54 -9.69 -5.65 -11.87
CA PHE A 54 -10.87 -6.37 -12.39
C PHE A 54 -10.91 -6.43 -13.91
N ASN A 55 -9.98 -5.80 -14.62
CA ASN A 55 -9.92 -5.90 -16.07
C ASN A 55 -9.40 -7.28 -16.47
N ARG A 56 -10.19 -8.01 -17.23
CA ARG A 56 -9.86 -9.37 -17.64
C ARG A 56 -8.83 -9.45 -18.75
N ASN A 57 -8.67 -8.37 -19.50
CA ASN A 57 -7.92 -8.40 -20.75
C ASN A 57 -6.63 -7.61 -20.71
N GLU A 58 -6.50 -6.68 -19.79
CA GLU A 58 -5.39 -5.73 -19.79
C GLU A 58 -4.67 -5.68 -18.46
N SER A 59 -3.34 -5.67 -18.52
CA SER A 59 -2.50 -5.30 -17.41
C SER A 59 -2.64 -3.81 -17.15
N ARG A 60 -2.43 -3.40 -15.89
CA ARG A 60 -2.51 -1.99 -15.51
C ARG A 60 -1.33 -1.58 -14.66
N TYR A 61 -0.71 -0.50 -15.06
CA TYR A 61 0.15 0.28 -14.17
C TYR A 61 -0.72 1.20 -13.35
N CYS A 62 -0.49 1.26 -12.05
CA CYS A 62 -1.20 2.22 -11.23
C CYS A 62 -0.32 2.79 -10.12
N GLU A 63 -0.70 3.96 -9.65
CA GLU A 63 -0.09 4.63 -8.50
C GLU A 63 -1.16 4.75 -7.44
N VAL A 64 -1.02 4.00 -6.34
CA VAL A 64 -2.02 3.93 -5.28
C VAL A 64 -1.62 4.86 -4.15
N LYS A 65 -2.45 5.87 -3.90
CA LYS A 65 -2.23 6.83 -2.82
C LYS A 65 -2.78 6.28 -1.51
N ILE A 66 -2.09 6.56 -0.42
CA ILE A 66 -2.53 6.22 0.92
C ILE A 66 -2.85 7.51 1.67
N ALA A 67 -4.03 7.59 2.24
CA ALA A 67 -4.46 8.76 2.98
C ALA A 67 -3.60 8.99 4.23
N GLU A 68 -3.42 10.24 4.59
CA GLU A 68 -2.59 10.61 5.74
C GLU A 68 -3.12 10.04 7.05
N ASP A 69 -4.42 10.08 7.27
CA ASP A 69 -5.03 9.52 8.47
C ASP A 69 -4.90 7.99 8.54
N ALA A 70 -4.86 7.31 7.38
CA ALA A 70 -4.59 5.88 7.34
C ALA A 70 -3.20 5.55 7.88
N LEU A 71 -2.22 6.39 7.58
CA LEU A 71 -0.87 6.22 8.14
C LEU A 71 -0.87 6.33 9.66
N ASP A 72 -1.67 7.24 10.21
CA ASP A 72 -1.82 7.38 11.66
C ASP A 72 -2.43 6.10 12.27
N TYR A 73 -3.50 5.58 11.67
CA TYR A 73 -4.15 4.37 12.14
C TYR A 73 -3.22 3.15 12.10
N MET A 74 -2.34 3.10 11.11
CA MET A 74 -1.37 2.02 10.98
C MET A 74 -0.08 2.27 11.76
N ASN A 75 0.02 3.41 12.44
CA ASN A 75 1.21 3.82 13.18
C ASN A 75 2.47 3.87 12.29
N MET A 76 2.32 4.42 11.10
CA MET A 76 3.40 4.53 10.12
C MET A 76 3.90 5.96 9.93
N LYS A 77 3.22 6.95 10.52
CA LYS A 77 3.58 8.34 10.35
C LYS A 77 4.89 8.65 11.06
N LEU A 78 5.75 9.44 10.39
CA LEU A 78 6.99 9.87 11.00
C LEU A 78 6.73 10.79 12.19
N SER A 79 7.49 10.57 13.28
CA SER A 79 7.40 11.42 14.46
C SER A 79 7.97 12.81 14.16
N THR A 80 7.25 13.85 14.59
CA THR A 80 7.72 15.24 14.45
C THR A 80 8.96 15.51 15.27
N ASP A 81 9.17 14.79 16.37
CA ASP A 81 10.35 14.95 17.21
C ASP A 81 11.65 14.57 16.51
N ASN A 82 11.57 13.64 15.57
CA ASN A 82 12.73 13.20 14.81
C ASN A 82 13.18 14.20 13.75
N ARG A 83 12.32 15.14 13.39
CA ARG A 83 12.63 16.11 12.32
C ARG A 83 13.63 17.16 12.74
N GLN A 84 13.75 17.44 14.04
CA GLN A 84 14.61 18.52 14.54
C GLN A 84 16.05 18.09 14.76
N GLN A 85 16.34 16.79 14.77
CA GLN A 85 17.64 16.26 15.14
C GLN A 85 18.40 15.63 13.98
N THR A 86 17.78 15.50 12.83
CA THR A 86 18.37 14.78 11.73
C THR A 86 18.83 15.71 10.62
N THR A 87 19.97 15.39 10.04
CA THR A 87 20.42 15.99 8.79
C THR A 87 19.51 15.50 7.66
N ASP A 88 19.53 16.20 6.53
CA ASP A 88 18.69 15.86 5.37
C ASP A 88 18.86 14.40 4.93
N ASP A 89 20.09 13.87 4.99
CA ASP A 89 20.37 12.50 4.60
C ASP A 89 19.66 11.47 5.49
N ASN A 90 19.60 11.73 6.80
CA ASN A 90 18.93 10.83 7.73
C ASN A 90 17.41 10.87 7.56
N ASN A 91 16.85 12.04 7.24
CA ASN A 91 15.43 12.17 6.96
C ASN A 91 15.02 11.37 5.72
N LEU A 92 15.84 11.37 4.68
CA LEU A 92 15.59 10.59 3.46
C LEU A 92 15.54 9.09 3.76
N HIS A 93 16.47 8.59 4.58
CA HIS A 93 16.50 7.18 4.95
C HIS A 93 15.29 6.75 5.78
N ILE A 94 14.82 7.61 6.67
CA ILE A 94 13.67 7.30 7.54
C ILE A 94 12.38 7.23 6.74
N SER A 95 12.20 8.07 5.73
CA SER A 95 10.98 8.10 4.92
C SER A 95 10.93 7.00 3.87
N HIS A 96 12.09 6.50 3.44
CA HIS A 96 12.14 5.42 2.45
C HIS A 96 11.74 4.09 3.06
N LYS A 97 10.77 3.44 2.44
CA LYS A 97 10.22 2.15 2.87
C LYS A 97 10.20 1.18 1.70
N VAL A 98 10.10 -0.09 2.04
CA VAL A 98 9.98 -1.16 1.05
C VAL A 98 8.72 -1.95 1.37
N ALA A 99 7.82 -2.04 0.40
CA ALA A 99 6.68 -2.93 0.46
C ALA A 99 7.06 -4.25 -0.22
N VAL A 100 6.60 -5.35 0.34
CA VAL A 100 6.93 -6.68 -0.18
C VAL A 100 5.66 -7.38 -0.64
N ASP A 101 5.64 -7.81 -1.90
CA ASP A 101 4.54 -8.61 -2.42
C ASP A 101 4.57 -10.00 -1.76
N VAL A 102 3.49 -10.36 -1.08
CA VAL A 102 3.44 -11.60 -0.30
C VAL A 102 3.47 -12.86 -1.16
N PHE A 103 3.14 -12.76 -2.45
CA PHE A 103 3.11 -13.92 -3.34
C PHE A 103 4.40 -14.10 -4.14
N SER A 104 4.98 -13.00 -4.63
CA SER A 104 6.18 -13.05 -5.47
C SER A 104 7.46 -12.74 -4.73
N GLY A 105 7.37 -12.07 -3.58
CA GLY A 105 8.53 -11.57 -2.86
C GLY A 105 9.13 -10.32 -3.47
N GLU A 106 8.51 -9.74 -4.49
CA GLU A 106 8.99 -8.51 -5.13
C GLU A 106 9.01 -7.37 -4.13
N ASN A 107 10.10 -6.61 -4.14
CA ASN A 107 10.25 -5.40 -3.33
C ASN A 107 9.82 -4.18 -4.13
N ILE A 108 8.97 -3.36 -3.54
CA ILE A 108 8.49 -2.12 -4.14
C ILE A 108 8.85 -0.98 -3.21
N GLU A 109 9.74 -0.11 -3.66
CA GLU A 109 10.16 1.04 -2.88
C GLU A 109 9.13 2.16 -2.94
N TYR A 110 8.95 2.83 -1.82
CA TYR A 110 8.08 4.01 -1.75
C TYR A 110 8.59 4.98 -0.69
N ASP A 111 8.15 6.23 -0.80
CA ASP A 111 8.50 7.27 0.16
C ASP A 111 7.27 7.58 1.01
N LEU A 112 7.40 7.40 2.32
CA LEU A 112 6.30 7.61 3.26
C LEU A 112 5.77 9.06 3.22
N ASN A 113 6.64 10.02 2.90
CA ASN A 113 6.23 11.42 2.76
C ASN A 113 5.45 11.70 1.47
N GLU A 114 5.54 10.81 0.49
CA GLU A 114 4.93 11.00 -0.83
C GLU A 114 3.76 10.05 -1.13
N VAL A 115 3.46 9.11 -0.22
CA VAL A 115 2.38 8.13 -0.50
C VAL A 115 1.00 8.78 -0.62
N GLY A 116 0.81 9.96 -0.04
CA GLY A 116 -0.45 10.69 -0.15
C GLY A 116 -0.58 11.50 -1.45
N THR A 117 0.52 11.76 -2.14
CA THR A 117 0.55 12.58 -3.36
C THR A 117 0.91 11.77 -4.60
N ARG A 118 1.99 10.99 -4.54
CA ARG A 118 2.42 10.14 -5.65
C ARG A 118 1.91 8.72 -5.54
N GLY A 119 1.79 8.21 -4.32
CA GLY A 119 1.36 6.85 -4.08
C GLY A 119 2.46 5.82 -4.28
N ILE A 120 2.05 4.57 -4.24
CA ILE A 120 2.92 3.41 -4.46
C ILE A 120 2.67 2.91 -5.88
N ALA A 121 3.73 2.89 -6.69
CA ALA A 121 3.64 2.47 -8.10
C ALA A 121 3.71 0.95 -8.22
N LEU A 122 2.79 0.36 -8.96
CA LEU A 122 2.77 -1.08 -9.17
C LEU A 122 2.12 -1.45 -10.50
N ASN A 123 2.46 -2.65 -10.97
CA ASN A 123 1.86 -3.23 -12.17
C ASN A 123 0.98 -4.40 -11.77
N LEU A 124 -0.24 -4.41 -12.30
CA LEU A 124 -1.22 -5.45 -12.04
C LEU A 124 -1.49 -6.22 -13.33
N GLU A 125 -1.46 -7.53 -13.25
CA GLU A 125 -1.85 -8.39 -14.35
C GLU A 125 -3.37 -8.40 -14.52
N PRO A 126 -3.89 -8.85 -15.69
CA PRO A 126 -5.33 -9.01 -15.86
C PRO A 126 -5.93 -9.92 -14.77
N CYS A 127 -7.03 -9.50 -14.19
CA CYS A 127 -7.63 -10.17 -13.04
C CYS A 127 -6.67 -10.38 -11.88
N GLY A 128 -5.59 -9.59 -11.82
CA GLY A 128 -4.54 -9.76 -10.82
C GLY A 128 -4.87 -9.12 -9.49
N ILE A 129 -4.29 -9.70 -8.45
CA ILE A 129 -4.33 -9.15 -7.09
C ILE A 129 -2.90 -9.04 -6.58
N LYS A 130 -2.60 -7.89 -5.95
CA LYS A 130 -1.35 -7.73 -5.20
C LYS A 130 -1.67 -7.46 -3.75
N ILE A 131 -0.95 -8.15 -2.88
CA ILE A 131 -1.02 -7.93 -1.44
C ILE A 131 0.39 -7.55 -1.00
N LEU A 132 0.55 -6.31 -0.57
CA LEU A 132 1.84 -5.77 -0.20
C LEU A 132 1.92 -5.61 1.31
N LYS A 133 2.96 -6.15 1.91
CA LYS A 133 3.32 -5.82 3.30
C LYS A 133 4.08 -4.50 3.30
N LEU A 134 3.51 -3.54 3.98
CA LEU A 134 4.08 -2.19 4.07
C LEU A 134 5.15 -2.08 5.17
#